data_c547e7567a235b81890cd17826dfea2a
#
_entry.id   c547e7567a235b81890cd17826dfea2a
#
_cell.length_a   1.000
_cell.length_b   1.000
_cell.length_c   1.000
_cell.angle_alpha   90.00
_cell.angle_beta   90.00
_cell.angle_gamma   90.00
#
_symmetry.space_group_name_H-M   'P 1'
#
loop_
_entity.id
_entity.type
_entity.pdbx_description
1 polymer ?
#
loop_
_entity_poly.entity_id
_entity_poly.type
_entity_poly.pdbx_seq_one_letter_code
_entity_poly.pdbx_strand_id
1 'polypeptide(L)'
;MKKFYLALIATLLVSITAFAGHRREDIVGTAVQAGTFNTLAHALQAADLVDTLKGPGPFTVFAPTDKAFASLPPGTMEVLLRPENKEQLRSILTYHVVPGRVTAAAIRKTTSAKTVNDQELRISFLKGVARVNDSRVTRADVAASNGIIHVVDKVMLPKMGDITQVEKVGDLLAQFESRAIETRRDAGRLESKTRGGLSWQSHSQTLNLMKDHVNDMGKMLAEMEALKPQATLLQAKAIECARPQLQEMADGVESAIAALNEDRRNVVSQNYKATLHGVWTSADRLYRTVDTIIDYHEARNRMTSLMQEPVTR
;
A
#
# COMPACT_ATOMS: atom_id res chain seq x y z
N MET A 1 -70.38 44.21 5.53
CA MET A 1 -69.05 44.23 6.10
C MET A 1 -68.48 42.82 6.41
N LYS A 2 -69.18 41.71 6.11
CA LYS A 2 -68.68 40.32 6.38
C LYS A 2 -68.02 39.62 5.17
N LYS A 3 -68.00 40.23 3.99
CA LYS A 3 -67.43 39.61 2.76
C LYS A 3 -66.00 40.03 2.46
N PHE A 4 -65.43 41.02 3.15
CA PHE A 4 -64.02 41.46 2.95
C PHE A 4 -62.99 40.72 3.82
N TYR A 5 -63.39 40.06 4.89
CA TYR A 5 -62.46 39.32 5.75
C TYR A 5 -62.07 37.89 5.27
N LEU A 6 -62.90 37.32 4.36
CA LEU A 6 -62.58 36.00 3.82
C LEU A 6 -61.48 35.99 2.72
N ALA A 7 -61.30 37.16 2.05
CA ALA A 7 -60.28 37.28 0.98
C ALA A 7 -58.87 37.53 1.49
N LEU A 8 -58.75 38.05 2.73
CA LEU A 8 -57.41 38.32 3.32
C LEU A 8 -56.74 37.10 3.97
N ILE A 9 -57.53 36.07 4.31
CA ILE A 9 -56.97 34.81 4.94
C ILE A 9 -56.48 33.84 3.86
N ALA A 10 -57.00 33.92 2.63
CA ALA A 10 -56.60 33.03 1.54
C ALA A 10 -55.24 33.40 0.91
N THR A 11 -54.76 34.62 1.08
CA THR A 11 -53.44 35.06 0.55
C THR A 11 -52.26 34.86 1.49
N LEU A 12 -52.50 34.48 2.78
CA LEU A 12 -51.44 34.24 3.75
C LEU A 12 -51.01 32.79 3.85
N LEU A 13 -51.68 31.87 3.16
CA LEU A 13 -51.39 30.39 3.21
C LEU A 13 -50.53 29.89 2.06
N VAL A 14 -50.06 30.75 1.13
CA VAL A 14 -49.26 30.32 -0.06
C VAL A 14 -47.76 30.57 0.10
N SER A 15 -47.27 31.09 1.23
CA SER A 15 -45.85 31.48 1.36
C SER A 15 -45.02 30.58 2.27
N ILE A 16 -45.48 29.37 2.61
CA ILE A 16 -44.70 28.44 3.52
C ILE A 16 -44.18 27.22 2.76
N THR A 17 -44.18 27.18 1.45
CA THR A 17 -43.71 26.00 0.70
C THR A 17 -42.42 26.21 -0.10
N ALA A 18 -41.46 26.99 0.39
CA ALA A 18 -40.20 27.15 -0.35
C ALA A 18 -38.95 27.29 0.54
N PHE A 19 -38.91 26.65 1.68
CA PHE A 19 -37.66 26.44 2.42
C PHE A 19 -37.43 24.97 2.70
N ALA A 20 -37.57 24.15 1.68
CA ALA A 20 -36.87 22.87 1.66
C ALA A 20 -35.39 23.19 1.45
N GLY A 21 -34.73 23.69 2.50
CA GLY A 21 -33.28 23.82 2.50
C GLY A 21 -32.71 22.46 2.10
N HIS A 22 -31.96 22.40 1.02
CA HIS A 22 -31.19 21.21 0.66
C HIS A 22 -30.37 20.79 1.88
N ARG A 23 -30.85 19.78 2.60
CA ARG A 23 -30.13 19.22 3.73
C ARG A 23 -28.84 18.68 3.11
N ARG A 24 -27.71 19.31 3.45
CA ARG A 24 -26.42 18.79 2.98
C ARG A 24 -26.28 17.36 3.44
N GLU A 25 -25.86 16.51 2.53
CA GLU A 25 -25.47 15.15 2.85
C GLU A 25 -24.32 15.14 3.84
N ASP A 26 -24.14 14.04 4.57
CA ASP A 26 -22.94 13.83 5.37
C ASP A 26 -21.69 13.64 4.48
N ILE A 27 -20.53 13.49 5.10
CA ILE A 27 -19.26 13.31 4.38
C ILE A 27 -19.32 12.14 3.41
N VAL A 28 -19.91 11.02 3.83
CA VAL A 28 -20.01 9.80 3.00
C VAL A 28 -20.96 10.03 1.84
N GLY A 29 -22.15 10.57 2.08
CA GLY A 29 -23.13 10.90 1.04
C GLY A 29 -22.57 11.92 0.04
N THR A 30 -21.90 12.98 0.53
CA THR A 30 -21.24 13.99 -0.31
C THR A 30 -20.16 13.37 -1.19
N ALA A 31 -19.34 12.45 -0.66
CA ALA A 31 -18.31 11.75 -1.42
C ALA A 31 -18.92 10.84 -2.50
N VAL A 32 -19.96 10.06 -2.16
CA VAL A 32 -20.65 9.18 -3.11
C VAL A 32 -21.28 9.98 -4.26
N GLN A 33 -21.95 11.09 -3.97
CA GLN A 33 -22.56 11.96 -4.99
C GLN A 33 -21.53 12.58 -5.95
N ALA A 34 -20.30 12.79 -5.49
CA ALA A 34 -19.24 13.35 -6.33
C ALA A 34 -18.74 12.38 -7.43
N GLY A 35 -19.00 11.07 -7.34
CA GLY A 35 -18.72 10.06 -8.36
C GLY A 35 -17.23 9.79 -8.63
N THR A 36 -16.33 10.36 -7.83
CA THR A 36 -14.86 10.24 -7.99
C THR A 36 -14.18 9.58 -6.80
N PHE A 37 -14.96 9.01 -5.87
CA PHE A 37 -14.49 8.39 -4.62
C PHE A 37 -15.05 6.97 -4.43
N ASN A 38 -15.30 6.25 -5.53
CA ASN A 38 -15.86 4.90 -5.48
C ASN A 38 -14.94 3.94 -4.71
N THR A 39 -13.64 3.99 -4.99
CA THR A 39 -12.63 3.18 -4.31
C THR A 39 -12.57 3.51 -2.81
N LEU A 40 -12.63 4.79 -2.43
CA LEU A 40 -12.70 5.22 -1.04
C LEU A 40 -13.95 4.69 -0.34
N ALA A 41 -15.11 4.75 -0.99
CA ALA A 41 -16.38 4.26 -0.43
C ALA A 41 -16.31 2.74 -0.18
N HIS A 42 -15.78 1.95 -1.12
CA HIS A 42 -15.55 0.53 -0.93
C HIS A 42 -14.56 0.23 0.21
N ALA A 43 -13.47 1.00 0.30
CA ALA A 43 -12.49 0.85 1.37
C ALA A 43 -13.10 1.17 2.76
N LEU A 44 -13.93 2.21 2.86
CA LEU A 44 -14.64 2.54 4.10
C LEU A 44 -15.62 1.44 4.52
N GLN A 45 -16.32 0.81 3.57
CA GLN A 45 -17.18 -0.34 3.83
C GLN A 45 -16.38 -1.54 4.35
N ALA A 46 -15.28 -1.90 3.68
CA ALA A 46 -14.42 -3.02 4.07
C ALA A 46 -13.79 -2.82 5.47
N ALA A 47 -13.55 -1.57 5.86
CA ALA A 47 -12.98 -1.21 7.17
C ALA A 47 -14.02 -0.98 8.28
N ASP A 48 -15.33 -1.12 8.01
CA ASP A 48 -16.45 -0.78 8.92
C ASP A 48 -16.36 0.65 9.46
N LEU A 49 -15.99 1.62 8.62
CA LEU A 49 -15.86 3.03 9.01
C LEU A 49 -17.01 3.92 8.50
N VAL A 50 -17.93 3.38 7.72
CA VAL A 50 -19.06 4.14 7.15
C VAL A 50 -19.91 4.79 8.24
N ASP A 51 -20.34 4.03 9.23
CA ASP A 51 -21.17 4.55 10.32
C ASP A 51 -20.41 5.54 11.20
N THR A 52 -19.12 5.32 11.41
CA THR A 52 -18.25 6.25 12.15
C THR A 52 -18.21 7.62 11.45
N LEU A 53 -18.05 7.65 10.12
CA LEU A 53 -17.99 8.89 9.35
C LEU A 53 -19.35 9.52 9.06
N LYS A 54 -20.46 8.78 9.22
CA LYS A 54 -21.83 9.31 9.24
C LYS A 54 -22.23 9.88 10.59
N GLY A 55 -21.48 9.56 11.64
CA GLY A 55 -21.71 10.02 13.00
C GLY A 55 -21.61 11.53 13.19
N PRO A 56 -21.90 12.01 14.41
CA PRO A 56 -21.84 13.42 14.74
C PRO A 56 -20.38 13.91 14.68
N GLY A 57 -20.11 14.76 13.67
CA GLY A 57 -18.82 15.43 13.52
C GLY A 57 -18.59 16.55 14.55
N PRO A 58 -17.80 17.56 14.26
CA PRO A 58 -17.26 17.81 12.91
C PRO A 58 -16.01 17.00 12.60
N PHE A 59 -15.90 16.56 11.34
CA PHE A 59 -14.70 15.91 10.80
C PHE A 59 -14.12 16.70 9.63
N THR A 60 -12.82 16.60 9.45
CA THR A 60 -12.13 17.02 8.22
C THR A 60 -11.57 15.79 7.55
N VAL A 61 -12.00 15.48 6.33
CA VAL A 61 -11.54 14.32 5.59
C VAL A 61 -10.69 14.76 4.40
N PHE A 62 -9.46 14.27 4.34
CA PHE A 62 -8.59 14.39 3.17
C PHE A 62 -8.87 13.21 2.24
N ALA A 63 -9.81 13.38 1.30
CA ALA A 63 -10.35 12.30 0.47
C ALA A 63 -9.49 12.07 -0.79
N PRO A 64 -8.82 10.92 -0.92
CA PRO A 64 -8.14 10.54 -2.15
C PRO A 64 -9.15 10.13 -3.21
N THR A 65 -8.92 10.56 -4.46
CA THR A 65 -9.75 10.19 -5.61
C THR A 65 -9.48 8.75 -6.06
N ASP A 66 -10.35 8.18 -6.90
CA ASP A 66 -10.11 6.88 -7.55
C ASP A 66 -8.77 6.87 -8.30
N LYS A 67 -8.38 8.01 -8.92
CA LYS A 67 -7.07 8.18 -9.56
C LYS A 67 -5.91 8.11 -8.56
N ALA A 68 -6.09 8.64 -7.34
CA ALA A 68 -5.08 8.57 -6.29
C ALA A 68 -4.84 7.11 -5.85
N PHE A 69 -5.90 6.31 -5.72
CA PHE A 69 -5.81 4.89 -5.43
C PHE A 69 -5.17 4.09 -6.59
N ALA A 70 -5.52 4.41 -7.84
CA ALA A 70 -4.91 3.79 -9.02
C ALA A 70 -3.41 4.08 -9.17
N SER A 71 -2.89 5.09 -8.48
CA SER A 71 -1.46 5.42 -8.44
C SER A 71 -0.68 4.61 -7.40
N LEU A 72 -1.36 3.79 -6.59
CA LEU A 72 -0.70 2.84 -5.70
C LEU A 72 -0.06 1.70 -6.53
N PRO A 73 0.97 1.03 -6.00
CA PRO A 73 1.55 -0.13 -6.67
C PRO A 73 0.49 -1.18 -7.00
N PRO A 74 0.63 -1.87 -8.16
CA PRO A 74 -0.31 -2.92 -8.56
C PRO A 74 -0.53 -3.97 -7.45
N GLY A 75 -1.78 -4.39 -7.23
CA GLY A 75 -2.13 -5.39 -6.22
C GLY A 75 -2.25 -4.84 -4.79
N THR A 76 -1.90 -3.57 -4.53
CA THR A 76 -1.99 -2.99 -3.19
C THR A 76 -3.43 -2.95 -2.67
N MET A 77 -4.38 -2.54 -3.51
CA MET A 77 -5.79 -2.47 -3.10
C MET A 77 -6.40 -3.85 -2.83
N GLU A 78 -6.06 -4.85 -3.64
CA GLU A 78 -6.50 -6.23 -3.47
C GLU A 78 -6.02 -6.81 -2.12
N VAL A 79 -4.81 -6.44 -1.70
CA VAL A 79 -4.26 -6.86 -0.40
C VAL A 79 -4.94 -6.12 0.74
N LEU A 80 -5.11 -4.79 0.63
CA LEU A 80 -5.75 -3.97 1.66
C LEU A 80 -7.20 -4.37 1.93
N LEU A 81 -7.92 -4.81 0.90
CA LEU A 81 -9.33 -5.20 1.02
C LEU A 81 -9.53 -6.61 1.58
N ARG A 82 -8.47 -7.39 1.81
CA ARG A 82 -8.58 -8.71 2.43
C ARG A 82 -8.96 -8.59 3.91
N PRO A 83 -9.80 -9.50 4.43
CA PRO A 83 -10.25 -9.49 5.83
C PRO A 83 -9.10 -9.44 6.85
N GLU A 84 -8.00 -10.16 6.56
CA GLU A 84 -6.80 -10.20 7.42
C GLU A 84 -6.08 -8.86 7.53
N ASN A 85 -6.27 -7.95 6.57
CA ASN A 85 -5.63 -6.64 6.53
C ASN A 85 -6.59 -5.49 6.95
N LYS A 86 -7.76 -5.82 7.50
CA LYS A 86 -8.80 -4.86 7.88
C LYS A 86 -8.28 -3.77 8.82
N GLU A 87 -7.50 -4.14 9.84
CA GLU A 87 -6.94 -3.18 10.79
C GLU A 87 -5.92 -2.24 10.12
N GLN A 88 -5.16 -2.74 9.17
CA GLN A 88 -4.23 -1.93 8.38
C GLN A 88 -4.98 -0.94 7.48
N LEU A 89 -6.03 -1.40 6.80
CA LEU A 89 -6.92 -0.53 6.01
C LEU A 89 -7.57 0.53 6.89
N ARG A 90 -8.06 0.15 8.07
CA ARG A 90 -8.64 1.04 9.06
C ARG A 90 -7.66 2.12 9.50
N SER A 91 -6.41 1.75 9.80
CA SER A 91 -5.35 2.68 10.16
C SER A 91 -5.07 3.70 9.05
N ILE A 92 -5.01 3.25 7.79
CA ILE A 92 -4.83 4.14 6.64
C ILE A 92 -6.01 5.11 6.50
N LEU A 93 -7.25 4.62 6.57
CA LEU A 93 -8.43 5.47 6.41
C LEU A 93 -8.59 6.47 7.54
N THR A 94 -8.34 6.07 8.79
CA THR A 94 -8.39 6.98 9.95
C THR A 94 -7.25 8.00 9.94
N TYR A 95 -6.13 7.70 9.29
CA TYR A 95 -5.06 8.68 9.03
C TYR A 95 -5.48 9.79 8.06
N HIS A 96 -6.50 9.58 7.24
CA HIS A 96 -7.07 10.61 6.36
C HIS A 96 -8.11 11.51 7.06
N VAL A 97 -8.44 11.24 8.32
CA VAL A 97 -9.47 11.95 9.07
C VAL A 97 -8.88 12.73 10.22
N VAL A 98 -9.17 14.03 10.26
CA VAL A 98 -8.79 14.92 11.36
C VAL A 98 -10.07 15.29 12.14
N PRO A 99 -10.08 15.15 13.47
CA PRO A 99 -11.17 15.66 14.29
C PRO A 99 -11.30 17.18 14.16
N GLY A 100 -12.53 17.67 14.10
CA GLY A 100 -12.78 19.10 13.95
C GLY A 100 -12.95 19.55 12.51
N ARG A 101 -13.34 20.82 12.35
CA ARG A 101 -13.55 21.44 11.05
C ARG A 101 -12.36 22.34 10.68
N VAL A 102 -11.42 21.82 9.91
CA VAL A 102 -10.21 22.53 9.48
C VAL A 102 -10.40 23.04 8.06
N THR A 103 -10.75 24.31 7.91
CA THR A 103 -10.94 24.94 6.58
C THR A 103 -9.60 25.21 5.88
N ALA A 104 -9.63 25.49 4.58
CA ALA A 104 -8.44 25.89 3.83
C ALA A 104 -7.75 27.13 4.44
N ALA A 105 -8.53 28.05 5.03
CA ALA A 105 -7.99 29.22 5.73
C ALA A 105 -7.26 28.83 7.04
N ALA A 106 -7.78 27.82 7.77
CA ALA A 106 -7.11 27.27 8.95
C ALA A 106 -5.85 26.48 8.56
N ILE A 107 -5.92 25.64 7.53
CA ILE A 107 -4.80 24.90 6.95
C ILE A 107 -3.60 25.81 6.66
N ARG A 108 -3.84 27.02 6.13
CA ARG A 108 -2.78 28.01 5.83
C ARG A 108 -1.99 28.48 7.05
N LYS A 109 -2.55 28.34 8.24
CA LYS A 109 -1.97 28.82 9.50
C LYS A 109 -1.39 27.70 10.36
N THR A 110 -1.50 26.46 9.90
CA THR A 110 -1.14 25.25 10.64
C THR A 110 -0.07 24.48 9.88
N THR A 111 0.92 23.96 10.58
CA THR A 111 2.01 23.15 10.01
C THR A 111 1.81 21.66 10.22
N SER A 112 0.93 21.27 11.14
CA SER A 112 0.53 19.87 11.37
C SER A 112 -0.91 19.77 11.85
N ALA A 113 -1.49 18.57 11.72
CA ALA A 113 -2.81 18.24 12.26
C ALA A 113 -2.80 16.79 12.77
N LYS A 114 -3.34 16.57 13.98
CA LYS A 114 -3.48 15.24 14.56
C LYS A 114 -4.69 14.54 13.96
N THR A 115 -4.52 13.31 13.50
CA THR A 115 -5.55 12.49 12.88
C THR A 115 -6.26 11.59 13.88
N VAL A 116 -7.35 10.94 13.44
CA VAL A 116 -8.12 9.99 14.25
C VAL A 116 -7.31 8.75 14.62
N ASN A 117 -6.25 8.40 13.88
CA ASN A 117 -5.33 7.32 14.24
C ASN A 117 -4.17 7.76 15.12
N ASP A 118 -4.28 8.93 15.78
CA ASP A 118 -3.30 9.52 16.70
C ASP A 118 -1.96 9.96 16.08
N GLN A 119 -1.75 9.80 14.78
CA GLN A 119 -0.57 10.30 14.08
C GLN A 119 -0.77 11.71 13.53
N GLU A 120 0.33 12.41 13.26
CA GLU A 120 0.29 13.76 12.71
C GLU A 120 0.42 13.77 11.18
N LEU A 121 -0.43 14.58 10.53
CA LEU A 121 -0.26 15.01 9.15
C LEU A 121 0.60 16.28 9.13
N ARG A 122 1.59 16.33 8.27
CA ARG A 122 2.36 17.55 8.00
C ARG A 122 1.64 18.38 6.94
N ILE A 123 1.48 19.66 7.20
CA ILE A 123 0.83 20.60 6.30
C ILE A 123 1.86 21.60 5.80
N SER A 124 1.90 21.85 4.51
CA SER A 124 2.83 22.79 3.88
C SER A 124 2.18 23.49 2.69
N PHE A 125 2.76 24.62 2.29
CA PHE A 125 2.38 25.36 1.11
C PHE A 125 3.60 25.50 0.19
N LEU A 126 3.48 24.97 -1.02
CA LEU A 126 4.52 25.10 -2.03
C LEU A 126 3.92 25.80 -3.25
N LYS A 127 4.47 26.97 -3.60
CA LYS A 127 3.99 27.80 -4.74
C LYS A 127 2.48 28.06 -4.70
N GLY A 128 1.92 28.32 -3.51
CA GLY A 128 0.52 28.63 -3.30
C GLY A 128 -0.43 27.41 -3.27
N VAL A 129 0.08 26.20 -3.42
CA VAL A 129 -0.69 24.96 -3.36
C VAL A 129 -0.55 24.32 -1.98
N ALA A 130 -1.69 24.00 -1.34
CA ALA A 130 -1.71 23.27 -0.09
C ALA A 130 -1.27 21.80 -0.31
N ARG A 131 -0.39 21.32 0.56
CA ARG A 131 0.03 19.92 0.61
C ARG A 131 -0.18 19.38 2.01
N VAL A 132 -0.58 18.11 2.06
CA VAL A 132 -0.71 17.34 3.28
C VAL A 132 0.18 16.10 3.10
N ASN A 133 1.27 16.02 3.87
CA ASN A 133 2.40 15.16 3.59
C ASN A 133 2.93 15.40 2.16
N ASP A 134 2.99 14.36 1.32
CA ASP A 134 3.36 14.43 -0.09
C ASP A 134 2.17 14.59 -1.06
N SER A 135 0.93 14.59 -0.52
CA SER A 135 -0.31 14.73 -1.29
C SER A 135 -0.66 16.20 -1.51
N ARG A 136 -1.10 16.54 -2.71
CA ARG A 136 -1.58 17.88 -3.07
C ARG A 136 -3.09 17.97 -2.83
N VAL A 137 -3.54 19.04 -2.20
CA VAL A 137 -4.96 19.38 -2.12
C VAL A 137 -5.39 19.96 -3.46
N THR A 138 -6.21 19.21 -4.20
CA THR A 138 -6.70 19.61 -5.54
C THR A 138 -8.01 20.41 -5.47
N ARG A 139 -8.83 20.14 -4.46
CA ARG A 139 -10.05 20.88 -4.15
C ARG A 139 -10.23 20.94 -2.64
N ALA A 140 -10.44 22.12 -2.12
CA ALA A 140 -10.62 22.36 -0.70
C ALA A 140 -12.05 22.78 -0.37
N ASP A 141 -12.41 22.69 0.92
CA ASP A 141 -13.63 23.23 1.50
C ASP A 141 -14.94 22.70 0.88
N VAL A 142 -14.97 21.40 0.47
CA VAL A 142 -16.22 20.76 0.09
C VAL A 142 -17.03 20.49 1.37
N ALA A 143 -18.14 21.23 1.54
CA ALA A 143 -18.91 21.21 2.77
C ALA A 143 -19.86 20.01 2.82
N ALA A 144 -19.88 19.32 3.95
CA ALA A 144 -20.84 18.29 4.32
C ALA A 144 -21.61 18.70 5.59
N SER A 145 -22.69 18.00 5.93
CA SER A 145 -23.51 18.30 7.13
C SER A 145 -22.72 18.07 8.43
N ASN A 146 -21.87 17.06 8.47
CA ASN A 146 -21.07 16.67 9.63
C ASN A 146 -19.58 16.97 9.48
N GLY A 147 -19.15 17.79 8.52
CA GLY A 147 -17.75 18.13 8.37
C GLY A 147 -17.37 18.85 7.09
N ILE A 148 -16.12 18.63 6.66
CA ILE A 148 -15.54 19.23 5.44
C ILE A 148 -14.63 18.21 4.75
N ILE A 149 -14.60 18.24 3.42
CA ILE A 149 -13.75 17.36 2.62
C ILE A 149 -12.71 18.20 1.87
N HIS A 150 -11.46 17.77 1.92
CA HIS A 150 -10.38 18.24 1.07
C HIS A 150 -9.96 17.11 0.14
N VAL A 151 -10.05 17.31 -1.16
CA VAL A 151 -9.70 16.31 -2.17
C VAL A 151 -8.18 16.28 -2.35
N VAL A 152 -7.58 15.09 -2.28
CA VAL A 152 -6.13 14.90 -2.45
C VAL A 152 -5.80 13.99 -3.63
N ASP A 153 -4.62 14.20 -4.23
CA ASP A 153 -4.17 13.51 -5.44
C ASP A 153 -3.39 12.21 -5.15
N LYS A 154 -3.13 11.91 -3.85
CA LYS A 154 -2.46 10.67 -3.43
C LYS A 154 -3.09 10.13 -2.15
N VAL A 155 -3.01 8.82 -1.98
CA VAL A 155 -3.31 8.15 -0.71
C VAL A 155 -2.18 8.41 0.28
N MET A 156 -2.52 8.94 1.45
CA MET A 156 -1.56 9.16 2.53
C MET A 156 -1.40 7.87 3.34
N LEU A 157 -0.16 7.43 3.52
CA LEU A 157 0.14 6.25 4.33
C LEU A 157 0.64 6.68 5.71
N PRO A 158 0.03 6.15 6.80
CA PRO A 158 0.53 6.37 8.15
C PRO A 158 1.92 5.74 8.32
N LYS A 159 2.67 6.21 9.31
CA LYS A 159 3.84 5.47 9.77
C LYS A 159 3.33 4.19 10.43
N MET A 160 3.68 3.04 9.88
CA MET A 160 3.28 1.75 10.42
C MET A 160 4.44 1.20 11.25
N GLY A 161 4.15 0.85 12.51
CA GLY A 161 5.10 0.21 13.41
C GLY A 161 6.14 1.12 14.06
N ASP A 162 6.94 0.55 14.94
CA ASP A 162 8.18 1.11 15.44
C ASP A 162 9.15 1.28 14.26
N ILE A 163 9.73 2.46 14.07
CA ILE A 163 10.68 2.75 12.97
C ILE A 163 11.77 1.69 12.92
N THR A 164 12.27 1.25 14.05
CA THR A 164 13.29 0.20 14.18
C THR A 164 12.82 -1.14 13.57
N GLN A 165 11.57 -1.51 13.73
CA GLN A 165 11.04 -2.77 13.17
C GLN A 165 10.79 -2.66 11.66
N VAL A 166 10.36 -1.49 11.17
CA VAL A 166 10.21 -1.22 9.74
C VAL A 166 11.56 -1.25 9.04
N GLU A 167 12.60 -0.66 9.64
CA GLU A 167 13.99 -0.72 9.14
C GLU A 167 14.49 -2.17 9.14
N LYS A 168 14.27 -2.92 10.21
CA LYS A 168 14.65 -4.32 10.30
C LYS A 168 14.02 -5.18 9.19
N VAL A 169 12.75 -4.99 8.87
CA VAL A 169 12.11 -5.68 7.74
C VAL A 169 12.74 -5.25 6.41
N GLY A 170 13.10 -3.98 6.27
CA GLY A 170 13.83 -3.47 5.09
C GLY A 170 15.18 -4.17 4.90
N ASP A 171 15.97 -4.27 5.96
CA ASP A 171 17.28 -4.93 5.96
C ASP A 171 17.16 -6.43 5.63
N LEU A 172 16.16 -7.10 6.20
CA LEU A 172 15.87 -8.51 5.89
C LEU A 172 15.47 -8.70 4.43
N LEU A 173 14.65 -7.81 3.86
CA LEU A 173 14.29 -7.85 2.44
C LEU A 173 15.50 -7.66 1.52
N ALA A 174 16.41 -6.74 1.85
CA ALA A 174 17.64 -6.54 1.07
C ALA A 174 18.58 -7.75 1.12
N GLN A 175 18.71 -8.40 2.28
CA GLN A 175 19.48 -9.64 2.41
C GLN A 175 18.82 -10.80 1.66
N PHE A 176 17.49 -10.90 1.73
CA PHE A 176 16.69 -11.89 1.02
C PHE A 176 16.83 -11.74 -0.50
N GLU A 177 16.78 -10.53 -1.03
CA GLU A 177 17.02 -10.19 -2.42
C GLU A 177 18.42 -10.61 -2.87
N SER A 178 19.45 -10.30 -2.08
CA SER A 178 20.84 -10.71 -2.36
C SER A 178 20.98 -12.22 -2.52
N ARG A 179 20.34 -13.01 -1.65
CA ARG A 179 20.33 -14.47 -1.75
C ARG A 179 19.58 -14.99 -2.98
N ALA A 180 18.50 -14.33 -3.37
CA ALA A 180 17.78 -14.66 -4.60
C ALA A 180 18.64 -14.43 -5.85
N ILE A 181 19.40 -13.31 -5.90
CA ILE A 181 20.37 -13.01 -6.97
C ILE A 181 21.44 -14.08 -7.05
N GLU A 182 22.03 -14.47 -5.92
CA GLU A 182 23.07 -15.51 -5.86
C GLU A 182 22.54 -16.85 -6.36
N THR A 183 21.35 -17.27 -5.90
CA THR A 183 20.71 -18.51 -6.34
C THR A 183 20.40 -18.50 -7.83
N ARG A 184 19.85 -17.38 -8.35
CA ARG A 184 19.59 -17.20 -9.78
C ARG A 184 20.87 -17.33 -10.61
N ARG A 185 21.95 -16.69 -10.19
CA ARG A 185 23.25 -16.75 -10.89
C ARG A 185 23.80 -18.18 -10.93
N ASP A 186 23.70 -18.89 -9.82
CA ASP A 186 24.24 -20.24 -9.69
C ASP A 186 23.40 -21.25 -10.48
N ALA A 187 22.07 -21.14 -10.47
CA ALA A 187 21.18 -21.95 -11.31
C ALA A 187 21.46 -21.74 -12.81
N GLY A 188 21.59 -20.50 -13.26
CA GLY A 188 21.90 -20.17 -14.65
C GLY A 188 23.30 -20.68 -15.08
N ARG A 189 24.28 -20.63 -14.17
CA ARG A 189 25.60 -21.20 -14.41
C ARG A 189 25.57 -22.73 -14.58
N LEU A 190 24.83 -23.43 -13.72
CA LEU A 190 24.64 -24.87 -13.84
C LEU A 190 23.88 -25.25 -15.12
N GLU A 191 22.77 -24.55 -15.42
CA GLU A 191 21.97 -24.78 -16.62
C GLU A 191 22.82 -24.63 -17.91
N SER A 192 23.62 -23.57 -18.00
CA SER A 192 24.47 -23.31 -19.16
C SER A 192 25.56 -24.38 -19.36
N LYS A 193 25.96 -25.07 -18.33
CA LYS A 193 27.06 -26.04 -18.33
C LYS A 193 26.62 -27.51 -18.27
N THR A 194 25.35 -27.80 -18.43
CA THR A 194 24.82 -29.18 -18.51
C THR A 194 25.33 -29.99 -19.73
N ARG A 195 25.97 -29.35 -20.71
CA ARG A 195 26.52 -29.99 -21.93
C ARG A 195 28.05 -30.21 -21.88
N GLY A 196 28.60 -30.54 -20.70
CA GLY A 196 30.00 -30.98 -20.60
C GLY A 196 31.01 -29.96 -20.08
N GLY A 197 30.54 -28.92 -19.39
CA GLY A 197 31.43 -27.88 -18.84
C GLY A 197 31.81 -28.03 -17.36
N LEU A 198 31.06 -28.80 -16.57
CA LEU A 198 31.31 -29.04 -15.15
C LEU A 198 31.15 -30.54 -14.80
N SER A 199 31.94 -31.01 -13.84
CA SER A 199 31.76 -32.36 -13.29
C SER A 199 30.51 -32.45 -12.42
N TRP A 200 30.02 -33.67 -12.21
CA TRP A 200 28.88 -33.89 -11.29
C TRP A 200 29.21 -33.41 -9.86
N GLN A 201 30.45 -33.46 -9.43
CA GLN A 201 30.90 -32.94 -8.14
C GLN A 201 30.70 -31.43 -8.05
N SER A 202 31.05 -30.68 -9.11
CA SER A 202 30.85 -29.25 -9.16
C SER A 202 29.36 -28.89 -9.15
N HIS A 203 28.50 -29.67 -9.85
CA HIS A 203 27.06 -29.51 -9.77
C HIS A 203 26.55 -29.75 -8.36
N SER A 204 26.95 -30.84 -7.70
CA SER A 204 26.56 -31.19 -6.34
C SER A 204 26.97 -30.11 -5.34
N GLN A 205 28.20 -29.60 -5.40
CA GLN A 205 28.65 -28.51 -4.53
C GLN A 205 27.83 -27.23 -4.71
N THR A 206 27.56 -26.85 -5.95
CA THR A 206 26.75 -25.63 -6.24
C THR A 206 25.30 -25.79 -5.80
N LEU A 207 24.71 -26.99 -5.99
CA LEU A 207 23.33 -27.24 -5.53
C LEU A 207 23.24 -27.23 -4.00
N ASN A 208 24.23 -27.72 -3.28
CA ASN A 208 24.27 -27.64 -1.81
C ASN A 208 24.36 -26.17 -1.36
N LEU A 209 25.19 -25.34 -2.02
CA LEU A 209 25.24 -23.90 -1.76
C LEU A 209 23.91 -23.23 -2.02
N MET A 210 23.25 -23.56 -3.13
CA MET A 210 21.90 -23.03 -3.42
C MET A 210 20.88 -23.47 -2.36
N LYS A 211 20.97 -24.71 -1.86
CA LYS A 211 20.16 -25.20 -0.75
C LYS A 211 20.37 -24.37 0.52
N ASP A 212 21.61 -24.02 0.83
CA ASP A 212 21.94 -23.17 1.98
C ASP A 212 21.33 -21.76 1.81
N HIS A 213 21.43 -21.17 0.60
CA HIS A 213 20.80 -19.89 0.30
C HIS A 213 19.28 -19.95 0.48
N VAL A 214 18.62 -21.01 0.00
CA VAL A 214 17.17 -21.21 0.14
C VAL A 214 16.79 -21.35 1.62
N ASN A 215 17.55 -22.11 2.40
CA ASN A 215 17.33 -22.25 3.83
C ASN A 215 17.49 -20.93 4.59
N ASP A 216 18.49 -20.12 4.24
CA ASP A 216 18.69 -18.80 4.84
C ASP A 216 17.53 -17.85 4.48
N MET A 217 17.08 -17.86 3.21
CA MET A 217 15.89 -17.13 2.80
C MET A 217 14.63 -17.59 3.56
N GLY A 218 14.49 -18.89 3.82
CA GLY A 218 13.40 -19.45 4.63
C GLY A 218 13.37 -18.89 6.06
N LYS A 219 14.56 -18.79 6.71
CA LYS A 219 14.67 -18.17 8.05
C LYS A 219 14.32 -16.69 8.03
N MET A 220 14.86 -15.94 7.03
CA MET A 220 14.55 -14.51 6.87
C MET A 220 13.06 -14.29 6.63
N LEU A 221 12.42 -15.11 5.80
CA LEU A 221 10.99 -15.04 5.53
C LEU A 221 10.17 -15.26 6.80
N ALA A 222 10.50 -16.27 7.60
CA ALA A 222 9.84 -16.54 8.87
C ALA A 222 9.98 -15.37 9.87
N GLU A 223 11.16 -14.75 9.93
CA GLU A 223 11.38 -13.56 10.76
C GLU A 223 10.57 -12.35 10.25
N MET A 224 10.57 -12.11 8.94
CA MET A 224 9.77 -11.04 8.32
C MET A 224 8.27 -11.26 8.54
N GLU A 225 7.79 -12.50 8.52
CA GLU A 225 6.39 -12.82 8.79
C GLU A 225 5.98 -12.52 10.23
N ALA A 226 6.84 -12.79 11.19
CA ALA A 226 6.63 -12.42 12.59
C ALA A 226 6.57 -10.90 12.77
N LEU A 227 7.27 -10.14 11.93
CA LEU A 227 7.29 -8.67 11.92
C LEU A 227 6.23 -8.04 11.00
N LYS A 228 5.48 -8.85 10.24
CA LYS A 228 4.47 -8.37 9.26
C LYS A 228 3.47 -7.35 9.83
N PRO A 229 2.98 -7.46 11.09
CA PRO A 229 2.08 -6.45 11.67
C PRO A 229 2.71 -5.06 11.81
N GLN A 230 4.05 -4.97 11.91
CA GLN A 230 4.81 -3.72 12.03
C GLN A 230 5.38 -3.25 10.69
N ALA A 231 5.35 -4.10 9.66
CA ALA A 231 5.86 -3.80 8.33
C ALA A 231 5.01 -2.73 7.61
N THR A 232 5.63 -1.99 6.71
CA THR A 232 4.87 -1.16 5.78
C THR A 232 4.01 -2.03 4.86
N LEU A 233 2.96 -1.46 4.29
CA LEU A 233 2.11 -2.16 3.34
C LEU A 233 2.89 -2.83 2.21
N LEU A 234 3.89 -2.15 1.68
CA LEU A 234 4.73 -2.65 0.59
C LEU A 234 5.62 -3.81 1.05
N GLN A 235 6.22 -3.70 2.24
CA GLN A 235 7.00 -4.78 2.84
C GLN A 235 6.12 -6.00 3.13
N ALA A 236 4.92 -5.80 3.68
CA ALA A 236 3.96 -6.88 3.90
C ALA A 236 3.56 -7.58 2.59
N LYS A 237 3.41 -6.82 1.50
CA LYS A 237 3.14 -7.37 0.16
C LYS A 237 4.34 -8.17 -0.38
N ALA A 238 5.58 -7.68 -0.20
CA ALA A 238 6.79 -8.41 -0.58
C ALA A 238 6.86 -9.77 0.13
N ILE A 239 6.67 -9.78 1.44
CA ILE A 239 6.68 -10.98 2.27
C ILE A 239 5.65 -12.00 1.76
N GLU A 240 4.43 -11.56 1.47
CA GLU A 240 3.35 -12.43 0.99
C GLU A 240 3.66 -13.04 -0.39
N CYS A 241 4.19 -12.24 -1.31
CA CYS A 241 4.56 -12.69 -2.66
C CYS A 241 5.81 -13.58 -2.67
N ALA A 242 6.71 -13.43 -1.68
CA ALA A 242 7.96 -14.19 -1.62
C ALA A 242 7.74 -15.67 -1.27
N ARG A 243 6.77 -15.99 -0.40
CA ARG A 243 6.54 -17.35 0.10
C ARG A 243 6.36 -18.40 -1.00
N PRO A 244 5.39 -18.30 -1.94
CA PRO A 244 5.17 -19.32 -2.96
C PRO A 244 6.38 -19.46 -3.90
N GLN A 245 7.07 -18.38 -4.20
CA GLN A 245 8.23 -18.39 -5.09
C GLN A 245 9.45 -19.05 -4.44
N LEU A 246 9.66 -18.81 -3.13
CA LEU A 246 10.70 -19.49 -2.36
C LEU A 246 10.43 -20.99 -2.27
N GLN A 247 9.17 -21.40 -2.10
CA GLN A 247 8.79 -22.82 -2.07
C GLN A 247 9.09 -23.50 -3.40
N GLU A 248 8.68 -22.91 -4.54
CA GLU A 248 9.00 -23.42 -5.88
C GLU A 248 10.51 -23.57 -6.08
N MET A 249 11.30 -22.63 -5.59
CA MET A 249 12.76 -22.66 -5.66
C MET A 249 13.34 -23.79 -4.80
N ALA A 250 12.83 -23.97 -3.59
CA ALA A 250 13.25 -25.05 -2.68
C ALA A 250 12.99 -26.42 -3.30
N ASP A 251 11.77 -26.65 -3.78
CA ASP A 251 11.35 -27.91 -4.42
C ASP A 251 12.23 -28.22 -5.65
N GLY A 252 12.54 -27.19 -6.43
CA GLY A 252 13.41 -27.31 -7.61
C GLY A 252 14.86 -27.70 -7.24
N VAL A 253 15.44 -27.07 -6.22
CA VAL A 253 16.79 -27.39 -5.74
C VAL A 253 16.85 -28.81 -5.17
N GLU A 254 15.84 -29.20 -4.38
CA GLU A 254 15.79 -30.58 -3.82
C GLU A 254 15.61 -31.63 -4.93
N SER A 255 14.77 -31.36 -5.92
CA SER A 255 14.59 -32.21 -7.09
C SER A 255 15.88 -32.38 -7.89
N ALA A 256 16.66 -31.32 -8.08
CA ALA A 256 17.94 -31.36 -8.77
C ALA A 256 18.99 -32.17 -7.98
N ILE A 257 19.04 -32.03 -6.65
CA ILE A 257 19.91 -32.82 -5.77
C ILE A 257 19.52 -34.32 -5.82
N ALA A 258 18.23 -34.63 -5.73
CA ALA A 258 17.71 -35.99 -5.80
C ALA A 258 18.11 -36.67 -7.12
N ALA A 259 17.93 -35.97 -8.25
CA ALA A 259 18.28 -36.47 -9.58
C ALA A 259 19.78 -36.81 -9.70
N LEU A 260 20.69 -36.02 -9.11
CA LEU A 260 22.13 -36.30 -9.09
C LEU A 260 22.49 -37.45 -8.17
N ASN A 261 21.80 -37.63 -7.08
CA ASN A 261 22.02 -38.73 -6.15
C ASN A 261 21.57 -40.08 -6.74
N GLU A 262 20.50 -40.06 -7.54
CA GLU A 262 20.01 -41.25 -8.24
C GLU A 262 20.96 -41.69 -9.36
N ASP A 263 21.37 -40.81 -10.25
CA ASP A 263 22.38 -41.10 -11.29
C ASP A 263 23.21 -39.82 -11.58
N ARG A 264 24.51 -39.91 -11.34
CA ARG A 264 25.47 -38.82 -11.63
C ARG A 264 25.49 -38.37 -13.09
N ARG A 265 25.05 -39.24 -14.02
CA ARG A 265 24.93 -38.91 -15.47
C ARG A 265 23.74 -37.95 -15.74
N ASN A 266 22.86 -37.79 -14.79
CA ASN A 266 21.70 -36.87 -14.93
C ASN A 266 22.12 -35.41 -15.16
N VAL A 267 23.37 -35.02 -14.87
CA VAL A 267 23.89 -33.66 -15.17
C VAL A 267 23.69 -33.22 -16.62
N VAL A 268 23.64 -34.16 -17.57
CA VAL A 268 23.44 -33.91 -19.00
C VAL A 268 21.99 -34.14 -19.47
N SER A 269 21.12 -34.61 -18.58
CA SER A 269 19.75 -34.92 -18.94
C SER A 269 18.94 -33.65 -19.19
N GLN A 270 17.94 -33.71 -20.10
CA GLN A 270 17.03 -32.60 -20.37
C GLN A 270 16.13 -32.30 -19.18
N ASN A 271 15.74 -33.33 -18.42
CA ASN A 271 14.94 -33.17 -17.22
C ASN A 271 15.67 -32.36 -16.13
N TYR A 272 16.92 -32.72 -15.86
CA TYR A 272 17.77 -31.99 -14.92
C TYR A 272 17.97 -30.52 -15.34
N LYS A 273 18.18 -30.27 -16.65
CA LYS A 273 18.29 -28.93 -17.20
C LYS A 273 16.99 -28.14 -17.00
N ALA A 274 15.83 -28.75 -17.27
CA ALA A 274 14.53 -28.13 -17.08
C ALA A 274 14.28 -27.77 -15.60
N THR A 275 14.69 -28.65 -14.67
CA THR A 275 14.62 -28.37 -13.23
C THR A 275 15.48 -27.16 -12.85
N LEU A 276 16.72 -27.06 -13.34
CA LEU A 276 17.60 -25.90 -13.09
C LEU A 276 17.01 -24.62 -13.69
N HIS A 277 16.39 -24.69 -14.86
CA HIS A 277 15.69 -23.57 -15.46
C HIS A 277 14.48 -23.13 -14.63
N GLY A 278 13.76 -24.05 -14.02
CA GLY A 278 12.68 -23.77 -13.07
C GLY A 278 13.21 -22.99 -11.85
N VAL A 279 14.31 -23.47 -11.24
CA VAL A 279 14.96 -22.77 -10.12
C VAL A 279 15.40 -21.36 -10.52
N TRP A 280 16.03 -21.21 -11.69
CA TRP A 280 16.41 -19.90 -12.21
C TRP A 280 15.20 -18.96 -12.36
N THR A 281 14.12 -19.47 -12.94
CA THR A 281 12.87 -18.70 -13.18
C THR A 281 12.24 -18.25 -11.87
N SER A 282 12.15 -19.14 -10.87
CA SER A 282 11.59 -18.82 -9.56
C SER A 282 12.47 -17.78 -8.83
N ALA A 283 13.79 -17.91 -8.91
CA ALA A 283 14.74 -16.97 -8.32
C ALA A 283 14.68 -15.58 -9.01
N ASP A 284 14.54 -15.53 -10.35
CA ASP A 284 14.40 -14.27 -11.09
C ASP A 284 13.08 -13.56 -10.76
N ARG A 285 11.99 -14.31 -10.65
CA ARG A 285 10.68 -13.79 -10.28
C ARG A 285 10.70 -13.23 -8.86
N LEU A 286 11.32 -13.95 -7.93
CA LEU A 286 11.48 -13.53 -6.55
C LEU A 286 12.29 -12.24 -6.44
N TYR A 287 13.46 -12.21 -7.09
CA TYR A 287 14.29 -11.00 -7.18
C TYR A 287 13.49 -9.80 -7.68
N ARG A 288 12.85 -9.90 -8.85
CA ARG A 288 12.07 -8.78 -9.43
C ARG A 288 10.94 -8.30 -8.54
N THR A 289 10.29 -9.22 -7.82
CA THR A 289 9.21 -8.86 -6.91
C THR A 289 9.71 -8.02 -5.74
N VAL A 290 10.84 -8.40 -5.15
CA VAL A 290 11.44 -7.70 -4.00
C VAL A 290 12.08 -6.39 -4.45
N ASP A 291 12.87 -6.39 -5.53
CA ASP A 291 13.55 -5.24 -6.12
C ASP A 291 12.54 -4.10 -6.45
N THR A 292 11.45 -4.42 -7.15
CA THR A 292 10.41 -3.42 -7.45
C THR A 292 9.87 -2.74 -6.20
N ILE A 293 9.76 -3.45 -5.08
CA ILE A 293 9.22 -2.93 -3.84
C ILE A 293 10.26 -2.10 -3.09
N ILE A 294 11.52 -2.54 -3.09
CA ILE A 294 12.64 -1.80 -2.51
C ILE A 294 12.86 -0.48 -3.26
N ASP A 295 12.92 -0.52 -4.60
CA ASP A 295 13.09 0.66 -5.45
C ASP A 295 11.98 1.70 -5.23
N TYR A 296 10.72 1.25 -5.12
CA TYR A 296 9.61 2.16 -4.83
C TYR A 296 9.77 2.82 -3.45
N HIS A 297 10.21 2.06 -2.44
CA HIS A 297 10.43 2.59 -1.09
C HIS A 297 11.55 3.63 -1.07
N GLU A 298 12.67 3.35 -1.71
CA GLU A 298 13.81 4.27 -1.81
C GLU A 298 13.47 5.53 -2.61
N ALA A 299 12.79 5.40 -3.75
CA ALA A 299 12.34 6.55 -4.55
C ALA A 299 11.41 7.46 -3.74
N ARG A 300 10.52 6.87 -2.95
CA ARG A 300 9.64 7.60 -2.04
C ARG A 300 10.41 8.31 -0.94
N ASN A 301 11.37 7.64 -0.30
CA ASN A 301 12.21 8.21 0.76
C ASN A 301 13.07 9.36 0.23
N ARG A 302 13.69 9.20 -0.95
CA ARG A 302 14.45 10.27 -1.63
C ARG A 302 13.57 11.48 -1.92
N MET A 303 12.35 11.28 -2.41
CA MET A 303 11.41 12.37 -2.67
C MET A 303 11.01 13.10 -1.38
N THR A 304 10.86 12.38 -0.28
CA THR A 304 10.55 12.93 1.04
C THR A 304 11.73 13.75 1.58
N SER A 305 12.97 13.27 1.42
CA SER A 305 14.19 13.97 1.84
C SER A 305 14.41 15.28 1.05
N LEU A 306 14.25 15.24 -0.27
CA LEU A 306 14.36 16.44 -1.14
C LEU A 306 13.29 17.50 -0.81
N MET A 307 12.16 17.09 -0.24
CA MET A 307 11.12 18.02 0.24
C MET A 307 11.40 18.58 1.63
N GLN A 308 12.38 18.01 2.34
CA GLN A 308 12.78 18.43 3.70
C GLN A 308 13.98 19.37 3.71
N GLU A 309 14.74 19.47 2.61
CA GLU A 309 15.82 20.45 2.52
C GLU A 309 15.24 21.86 2.57
N PRO A 310 15.65 22.70 3.55
CA PRO A 310 15.30 24.11 3.53
C PRO A 310 15.87 24.71 2.25
N VAL A 311 15.05 25.40 1.48
CA VAL A 311 15.51 26.23 0.36
C VAL A 311 16.44 27.28 0.96
N THR A 312 17.73 26.97 1.05
CA THR A 312 18.76 27.98 1.30
C THR A 312 18.76 28.91 0.10
N ARG A 313 18.29 30.13 0.34
CA ARG A 313 18.48 31.29 -0.55
C ARG A 313 19.87 31.85 -0.35
#